data_f96a9eb2816fb6163fdf915d731cde6e
#
_entry.id   f96a9eb2816fb6163fdf915d731cde6e
#
_cell.length_a   1.000
_cell.length_b   1.000
_cell.length_c   1.000
_cell.angle_alpha   90.00
_cell.angle_beta   90.00
_cell.angle_gamma   90.00
#
_symmetry.space_group_name_H-M   'P 1'
#
loop_
_entity.id
_entity.type
_entity.pdbx_description
1 polymer ?
#
loop_
_entity_poly.entity_id
_entity_poly.type
_entity_poly.pdbx_seq_one_letter_code
_entity_poly.pdbx_strand_id
1 'polypeptide(L)'
;PDHDAIANRLRTVLPDQVAYDITRWKNQQLGEFFYNRTRTAPDKVRAKLLDLVRQELGDDYDVDTHFTPSYDPWDQRLCLVPNSDFFEAVKSGDASVVTDQIETFTETGIQLESGEHLDADIIITATGLQLVTVGDMEFSVDGNAVDFSQTWTYKGVAYSDVPNMVSTFGYINASWTLRADLIANYVCRLLNHMRDTGTTQCTPRLRASDHSMAARPWIDDFSAGYMQRSMHLMPRQGDRAPWINTQSFAKDKKLIGKAPVDDGVMQFTAAPTRREQPLAGSTAS
;
A
#
# COMPACT_ATOMS: atom_id res chain seq x y z
N PRO A 1 15.69 11.97 12.39
CA PRO A 1 15.22 13.27 12.88
C PRO A 1 13.77 13.52 12.45
N ASP A 2 13.03 14.19 13.29
CA ASP A 2 11.62 14.59 13.09
C ASP A 2 11.44 15.74 12.09
N HIS A 3 12.55 16.35 11.64
CA HIS A 3 12.55 17.44 10.68
C HIS A 3 13.63 17.29 9.61
N ASP A 4 13.37 17.86 8.44
CA ASP A 4 14.29 17.87 7.29
C ASP A 4 15.04 19.19 7.22
N ALA A 5 16.31 19.21 7.63
CA ALA A 5 17.15 20.41 7.65
C ALA A 5 17.30 21.03 6.26
N ILE A 6 17.33 20.21 5.19
CA ILE A 6 17.42 20.69 3.81
C ILE A 6 16.12 21.40 3.43
N ALA A 7 14.97 20.79 3.72
CA ALA A 7 13.66 21.41 3.48
C ALA A 7 13.52 22.74 4.22
N ASN A 8 13.93 22.78 5.51
CA ASN A 8 13.87 24.00 6.31
C ASN A 8 14.73 25.10 5.69
N ARG A 9 15.95 24.78 5.24
CA ARG A 9 16.81 25.75 4.58
C ARG A 9 16.26 26.22 3.22
N LEU A 10 15.66 25.34 2.44
CA LEU A 10 15.04 25.71 1.16
C LEU A 10 13.91 26.73 1.36
N ARG A 11 13.08 26.55 2.40
CA ARG A 11 11.99 27.49 2.74
C ARG A 11 12.46 28.87 3.14
N THR A 12 13.71 29.05 3.60
CA THR A 12 14.23 30.37 3.93
C THR A 12 14.67 31.17 2.70
N VAL A 13 14.91 30.52 1.55
CA VAL A 13 15.51 31.16 0.36
C VAL A 13 14.65 31.03 -0.91
N LEU A 14 13.65 30.18 -0.90
CA LEU A 14 12.79 29.91 -2.06
C LEU A 14 11.31 30.11 -1.70
N PRO A 15 10.44 30.42 -2.69
CA PRO A 15 9.01 30.38 -2.49
C PRO A 15 8.54 29.00 -1.99
N ASP A 16 7.54 28.96 -1.11
CA ASP A 16 7.08 27.75 -0.42
C ASP A 16 6.78 26.60 -1.37
N GLN A 17 6.09 26.87 -2.49
CA GLN A 17 5.77 25.84 -3.47
C GLN A 17 7.02 25.24 -4.12
N VAL A 18 8.01 26.06 -4.45
CA VAL A 18 9.28 25.60 -5.06
C VAL A 18 10.08 24.78 -4.05
N ALA A 19 10.17 25.24 -2.80
CA ALA A 19 10.82 24.52 -1.72
C ALA A 19 10.15 23.15 -1.46
N TYR A 20 8.80 23.11 -1.49
CA TYR A 20 8.02 21.90 -1.36
C TYR A 20 8.31 20.92 -2.52
N ASP A 21 8.25 21.38 -3.77
CA ASP A 21 8.45 20.54 -4.95
C ASP A 21 9.85 19.91 -4.99
N ILE A 22 10.87 20.71 -4.67
CA ILE A 22 12.27 20.23 -4.57
C ILE A 22 12.40 19.19 -3.44
N THR A 23 11.85 19.48 -2.26
CA THR A 23 11.90 18.58 -1.12
C THR A 23 11.19 17.26 -1.43
N ARG A 24 9.99 17.33 -2.00
CA ARG A 24 9.22 16.16 -2.43
C ARG A 24 9.98 15.32 -3.45
N TRP A 25 10.55 15.96 -4.47
CA TRP A 25 11.37 15.28 -5.48
C TRP A 25 12.60 14.60 -4.83
N LYS A 26 13.34 15.33 -3.99
CA LYS A 26 14.54 14.81 -3.28
C LYS A 26 14.17 13.55 -2.46
N ASN A 27 13.14 13.63 -1.63
CA ASN A 27 12.74 12.53 -0.76
C ASN A 27 12.27 11.31 -1.55
N GLN A 28 11.58 11.55 -2.67
CA GLN A 28 11.15 10.50 -3.59
C GLN A 28 12.34 9.79 -4.24
N GLN A 29 13.33 10.56 -4.77
CA GLN A 29 14.54 9.99 -5.38
C GLN A 29 15.38 9.20 -4.35
N LEU A 30 15.51 9.75 -3.14
CA LEU A 30 16.25 9.08 -2.06
C LEU A 30 15.58 7.77 -1.65
N GLY A 31 14.25 7.75 -1.50
CA GLY A 31 13.48 6.54 -1.19
C GLY A 31 13.61 5.48 -2.28
N GLU A 32 13.49 5.88 -3.55
CA GLU A 32 13.65 4.96 -4.69
C GLU A 32 15.09 4.41 -4.79
N PHE A 33 16.08 5.26 -4.60
CA PHE A 33 17.49 4.86 -4.57
C PHE A 33 17.74 3.83 -3.45
N PHE A 34 17.27 4.10 -2.24
CA PHE A 34 17.44 3.20 -1.11
C PHE A 34 16.75 1.85 -1.36
N TYR A 35 15.48 1.87 -1.80
CA TYR A 35 14.76 0.65 -2.15
C TYR A 35 15.47 -0.17 -3.25
N ASN A 36 15.88 0.46 -4.34
CA ASN A 36 16.63 -0.22 -5.40
C ASN A 36 17.94 -0.81 -4.88
N ARG A 37 18.59 -0.14 -3.92
CA ARG A 37 19.82 -0.66 -3.32
C ARG A 37 19.56 -1.91 -2.49
N THR A 38 18.43 -1.99 -1.79
CA THR A 38 18.07 -3.22 -1.05
C THR A 38 17.82 -4.40 -1.99
N ARG A 39 17.31 -4.14 -3.20
CA ARG A 39 17.05 -5.21 -4.18
C ARG A 39 18.29 -5.63 -4.99
N THR A 40 19.28 -4.75 -5.15
CA THR A 40 20.49 -5.02 -5.95
C THR A 40 21.71 -5.41 -5.14
N ALA A 41 21.73 -5.10 -3.85
CA ALA A 41 22.86 -5.41 -2.95
C ALA A 41 22.34 -5.59 -1.50
N PRO A 42 21.44 -6.58 -1.24
CA PRO A 42 20.78 -6.77 0.05
C PRO A 42 21.77 -6.94 1.20
N ASP A 43 22.80 -7.77 1.02
CA ASP A 43 23.81 -8.03 2.06
C ASP A 43 24.54 -6.75 2.52
N LYS A 44 24.87 -5.86 1.58
CA LYS A 44 25.52 -4.59 1.92
C LYS A 44 24.61 -3.65 2.68
N VAL A 45 23.32 -3.65 2.32
CA VAL A 45 22.32 -2.85 3.05
C VAL A 45 22.06 -3.44 4.42
N ARG A 46 21.92 -4.77 4.53
CA ARG A 46 21.78 -5.47 5.82
C ARG A 46 22.94 -5.13 6.75
N ALA A 47 24.20 -5.32 6.28
CA ALA A 47 25.38 -5.00 7.07
C ALA A 47 25.37 -3.55 7.55
N LYS A 48 25.02 -2.59 6.67
CA LYS A 48 24.95 -1.17 7.05
C LYS A 48 23.84 -0.87 8.06
N LEU A 49 22.68 -1.52 7.95
CA LEU A 49 21.59 -1.37 8.93
C LEU A 49 22.01 -1.92 10.30
N LEU A 50 22.63 -3.10 10.35
CA LEU A 50 23.13 -3.68 11.60
C LEU A 50 24.23 -2.82 12.23
N ASP A 51 25.16 -2.26 11.43
CA ASP A 51 26.13 -1.30 11.91
C ASP A 51 25.49 -0.07 12.56
N LEU A 52 24.42 0.46 11.99
CA LEU A 52 23.70 1.58 12.57
C LEU A 52 23.04 1.21 13.90
N VAL A 53 22.47 0.00 14.01
CA VAL A 53 21.91 -0.49 15.28
C VAL A 53 23.00 -0.64 16.34
N ARG A 54 24.18 -1.20 15.98
CA ARG A 54 25.33 -1.29 16.90
C ARG A 54 25.83 0.09 17.35
N GLN A 55 25.84 1.08 16.45
CA GLN A 55 26.19 2.46 16.81
C GLN A 55 25.22 3.07 17.80
N GLU A 56 23.92 2.72 17.73
CA GLU A 56 22.91 3.20 18.67
C GLU A 56 22.96 2.46 20.01
N LEU A 57 23.10 1.13 20.04
CA LEU A 57 22.99 0.32 21.24
C LEU A 57 24.33 0.05 21.93
N GLY A 58 25.45 0.20 21.23
CA GLY A 58 26.79 -0.14 21.70
C GLY A 58 27.21 -1.58 21.38
N ASP A 59 28.53 -1.83 21.51
CA ASP A 59 29.13 -3.10 21.10
C ASP A 59 28.77 -4.27 22.04
N ASP A 60 28.37 -3.98 23.28
CA ASP A 60 28.00 -4.98 24.29
C ASP A 60 26.58 -5.53 24.13
N TYR A 61 25.76 -4.94 23.26
CA TYR A 61 24.40 -5.39 23.01
C TYR A 61 24.35 -6.49 21.95
N ASP A 62 23.59 -7.56 22.21
CA ASP A 62 23.46 -8.71 21.27
C ASP A 62 22.55 -8.37 20.07
N VAL A 63 23.08 -7.55 19.15
CA VAL A 63 22.41 -7.15 17.91
C VAL A 63 22.16 -8.35 17.01
N ASP A 64 23.01 -9.37 17.05
CA ASP A 64 22.90 -10.52 16.16
C ASP A 64 21.68 -11.38 16.51
N THR A 65 21.37 -11.54 17.78
CA THR A 65 20.16 -12.24 18.21
C THR A 65 18.89 -11.40 18.01
N HIS A 66 18.93 -10.11 18.38
CA HIS A 66 17.69 -9.33 18.52
C HIS A 66 17.32 -8.51 17.27
N PHE A 67 18.27 -8.20 16.38
CA PHE A 67 18.07 -7.31 15.26
C PHE A 67 18.44 -7.89 13.89
N THR A 68 18.78 -9.18 13.81
CA THR A 68 19.16 -9.83 12.55
C THR A 68 18.06 -10.77 12.06
N PRO A 69 17.07 -10.27 11.32
CA PRO A 69 16.00 -11.10 10.78
C PRO A 69 16.51 -12.06 9.70
N SER A 70 15.79 -13.17 9.49
CA SER A 70 16.12 -14.20 8.50
C SER A 70 15.85 -13.77 7.05
N TYR A 71 15.20 -12.63 6.83
CA TYR A 71 14.83 -12.10 5.51
C TYR A 71 15.67 -10.87 5.14
N ASP A 72 15.69 -10.52 3.85
CA ASP A 72 16.41 -9.35 3.36
C ASP A 72 15.65 -8.04 3.62
N PRO A 73 16.37 -6.90 3.73
CA PRO A 73 15.74 -5.59 3.82
C PRO A 73 14.73 -5.36 2.69
N TRP A 74 13.50 -4.97 3.04
CA TRP A 74 12.35 -4.80 2.15
C TRP A 74 11.73 -6.07 1.55
N ASP A 75 12.14 -7.28 1.96
CA ASP A 75 11.29 -8.46 1.75
C ASP A 75 10.04 -8.37 2.61
N GLN A 76 10.19 -7.78 3.79
CA GLN A 76 9.12 -7.31 4.65
C GLN A 76 9.29 -5.82 4.91
N ARG A 77 8.32 -5.20 5.57
CA ARG A 77 8.33 -3.75 5.80
C ARG A 77 9.53 -3.35 6.66
N LEU A 78 10.37 -2.46 6.14
CA LEU A 78 11.40 -1.81 6.93
C LEU A 78 10.80 -0.60 7.65
N CYS A 79 10.72 -0.65 8.98
CA CYS A 79 10.16 0.42 9.79
C CYS A 79 11.25 1.43 10.17
N LEU A 80 10.88 2.71 10.20
CA LEU A 80 11.74 3.78 10.68
C LEU A 80 11.43 4.07 12.14
N VAL A 81 12.48 4.30 12.94
CA VAL A 81 12.40 4.75 14.33
C VAL A 81 12.84 6.23 14.36
N PRO A 82 11.88 7.18 14.43
CA PRO A 82 12.23 8.61 14.47
C PRO A 82 13.04 8.92 15.74
N ASN A 83 14.08 9.75 15.57
CA ASN A 83 14.94 10.26 16.66
C ASN A 83 15.58 9.18 17.55
N SER A 84 15.61 7.92 17.10
CA SER A 84 16.18 6.77 17.84
C SER A 84 15.51 6.50 19.20
N ASP A 85 14.26 6.94 19.42
CA ASP A 85 13.56 6.89 20.70
C ASP A 85 13.44 5.45 21.26
N PHE A 86 13.20 4.47 20.39
CA PHE A 86 13.22 3.04 20.78
C PHE A 86 14.60 2.60 21.29
N PHE A 87 15.68 2.96 20.60
CA PHE A 87 17.03 2.60 20.98
C PHE A 87 17.45 3.31 22.27
N GLU A 88 17.02 4.54 22.49
CA GLU A 88 17.26 5.26 23.75
C GLU A 88 16.57 4.57 24.93
N ALA A 89 15.32 4.10 24.74
CA ALA A 89 14.61 3.35 25.78
C ALA A 89 15.31 2.03 26.12
N VAL A 90 15.85 1.34 25.12
CA VAL A 90 16.63 0.11 25.36
C VAL A 90 17.94 0.40 26.09
N LYS A 91 18.67 1.47 25.72
CA LYS A 91 19.93 1.88 26.37
C LYS A 91 19.74 2.32 27.81
N SER A 92 18.63 3.02 28.12
CA SER A 92 18.33 3.46 29.49
C SER A 92 17.85 2.32 30.39
N GLY A 93 17.49 1.16 29.81
CA GLY A 93 16.90 0.05 30.54
C GLY A 93 15.39 0.18 30.78
N ASP A 94 14.75 1.19 30.19
CA ASP A 94 13.29 1.37 30.24
C ASP A 94 12.53 0.38 29.33
N ALA A 95 13.24 -0.23 28.39
CA ALA A 95 12.74 -1.29 27.51
C ALA A 95 13.76 -2.41 27.35
N SER A 96 13.28 -3.62 27.07
CA SER A 96 14.11 -4.76 26.68
C SER A 96 13.56 -5.45 25.44
N VAL A 97 14.42 -6.13 24.68
CA VAL A 97 14.03 -6.94 23.53
C VAL A 97 14.29 -8.41 23.88
N VAL A 98 13.27 -9.23 23.77
CA VAL A 98 13.38 -10.68 23.93
C VAL A 98 13.02 -11.33 22.59
N THR A 99 13.88 -12.21 22.09
CA THR A 99 13.72 -12.90 20.82
C THR A 99 13.55 -14.38 21.07
N ASP A 100 12.28 -14.82 21.13
CA ASP A 100 11.91 -16.20 21.36
C ASP A 100 10.50 -16.48 20.85
N GLN A 101 10.07 -17.74 20.88
CA GLN A 101 8.72 -18.15 20.57
C GLN A 101 7.86 -18.14 21.83
N ILE A 102 6.63 -17.68 21.69
CA ILE A 102 5.64 -17.69 22.78
C ILE A 102 5.02 -19.09 22.86
N GLU A 103 5.22 -19.76 24.00
CA GLU A 103 4.55 -21.02 24.28
C GLU A 103 3.09 -20.79 24.67
N THR A 104 2.85 -19.90 25.64
CA THR A 104 1.49 -19.59 26.10
C THR A 104 1.43 -18.26 26.88
N PHE A 105 0.23 -17.72 27.01
CA PHE A 105 -0.06 -16.64 27.95
C PHE A 105 -0.48 -17.22 29.29
N THR A 106 0.02 -16.61 30.37
CA THR A 106 -0.26 -17.03 31.76
C THR A 106 -1.06 -15.94 32.48
N GLU A 107 -1.46 -16.19 33.71
CA GLU A 107 -2.13 -15.18 34.55
C GLU A 107 -1.23 -13.98 34.91
N THR A 108 0.09 -14.16 34.85
CA THR A 108 1.09 -13.17 35.27
C THR A 108 1.97 -12.67 34.12
N GLY A 109 1.79 -13.16 32.90
CA GLY A 109 2.63 -12.73 31.78
C GLY A 109 2.68 -13.70 30.61
N ILE A 110 3.88 -13.93 30.07
CA ILE A 110 4.11 -14.73 28.89
C ILE A 110 5.16 -15.80 29.18
N GLN A 111 4.83 -17.08 28.92
CA GLN A 111 5.75 -18.18 28.95
C GLN A 111 6.39 -18.37 27.56
N LEU A 112 7.71 -18.47 27.50
CA LEU A 112 8.48 -18.69 26.28
C LEU A 112 8.88 -20.16 26.13
N GLU A 113 9.13 -20.60 24.88
CA GLU A 113 9.59 -21.96 24.58
C GLU A 113 10.97 -22.28 25.18
N SER A 114 11.81 -21.26 25.39
CA SER A 114 13.10 -21.42 26.13
C SER A 114 12.92 -21.78 27.60
N GLY A 115 11.72 -21.66 28.14
CA GLY A 115 11.45 -21.84 29.57
C GLY A 115 11.49 -20.50 30.35
N GLU A 116 11.88 -19.40 29.74
CA GLU A 116 11.82 -18.07 30.35
C GLU A 116 10.37 -17.61 30.50
N HIS A 117 10.07 -16.93 31.62
CA HIS A 117 8.77 -16.30 31.86
C HIS A 117 8.94 -14.78 31.91
N LEU A 118 8.16 -14.06 31.13
CA LEU A 118 8.12 -12.60 31.12
C LEU A 118 6.93 -12.12 31.91
N ASP A 119 7.16 -11.53 33.09
CA ASP A 119 6.12 -10.93 33.90
C ASP A 119 5.56 -9.69 33.21
N ALA A 120 4.23 -9.55 33.17
CA ALA A 120 3.56 -8.42 32.55
C ALA A 120 2.19 -8.14 33.18
N ASP A 121 1.95 -6.89 33.55
CA ASP A 121 0.62 -6.41 33.98
C ASP A 121 -0.31 -6.14 32.79
N ILE A 122 0.27 -5.77 31.65
CA ILE A 122 -0.46 -5.46 30.40
C ILE A 122 0.27 -6.09 29.24
N ILE A 123 -0.46 -6.84 28.41
CA ILE A 123 0.05 -7.43 27.18
C ILE A 123 -0.61 -6.76 25.97
N ILE A 124 0.19 -6.19 25.07
CA ILE A 124 -0.28 -5.57 23.84
C ILE A 124 0.15 -6.45 22.66
N THR A 125 -0.82 -7.05 21.97
CA THR A 125 -0.55 -7.86 20.78
C THR A 125 -0.42 -6.98 19.54
N ALA A 126 0.73 -7.06 18.86
CA ALA A 126 1.04 -6.36 17.61
C ALA A 126 1.58 -7.33 16.56
N THR A 127 1.01 -8.53 16.47
CA THR A 127 1.50 -9.69 15.72
C THR A 127 1.18 -9.66 14.23
N GLY A 128 0.77 -8.52 13.70
CA GLY A 128 0.44 -8.29 12.29
C GLY A 128 -1.07 -8.20 12.04
N LEU A 129 -1.40 -8.11 10.76
CA LEU A 129 -2.77 -7.85 10.28
C LEU A 129 -3.34 -9.07 9.57
N GLN A 130 -4.65 -9.15 9.52
CA GLN A 130 -5.38 -9.92 8.52
C GLN A 130 -5.99 -8.92 7.54
N LEU A 131 -5.53 -8.94 6.29
CA LEU A 131 -6.07 -8.04 5.28
C LEU A 131 -7.40 -8.58 4.76
N VAL A 132 -8.34 -7.67 4.60
CA VAL A 132 -9.62 -7.93 3.96
C VAL A 132 -9.77 -7.00 2.75
N THR A 133 -10.36 -7.51 1.68
CA THR A 133 -10.56 -6.72 0.47
C THR A 133 -11.62 -5.65 0.74
N VAL A 134 -11.33 -4.40 0.38
CA VAL A 134 -12.25 -3.23 0.53
C VAL A 134 -12.91 -3.11 1.90
N GLY A 135 -12.21 -3.50 2.97
CA GLY A 135 -12.71 -3.37 4.34
C GLY A 135 -13.88 -4.29 4.67
N ASP A 136 -13.95 -5.44 4.01
CA ASP A 136 -15.00 -6.47 4.18
C ASP A 136 -16.43 -5.99 3.80
N MET A 137 -16.50 -4.94 2.96
CA MET A 137 -17.78 -4.49 2.43
C MET A 137 -18.29 -5.44 1.35
N GLU A 138 -19.57 -5.75 1.40
CA GLU A 138 -20.24 -6.53 0.37
C GLU A 138 -20.65 -5.63 -0.81
N PHE A 139 -20.32 -6.05 -2.01
CA PHE A 139 -20.68 -5.37 -3.25
C PHE A 139 -21.55 -6.26 -4.13
N SER A 140 -22.50 -5.65 -4.79
CA SER A 140 -23.27 -6.32 -5.85
C SER A 140 -23.42 -5.42 -7.07
N VAL A 141 -23.38 -6.02 -8.26
CA VAL A 141 -23.65 -5.37 -9.53
C VAL A 141 -24.84 -6.06 -10.19
N ASP A 142 -25.92 -5.34 -10.41
CA ASP A 142 -27.17 -5.86 -10.96
C ASP A 142 -27.71 -7.10 -10.22
N GLY A 143 -27.57 -7.11 -8.90
CA GLY A 143 -27.99 -8.19 -8.00
C GLY A 143 -27.04 -9.38 -7.89
N ASN A 144 -25.90 -9.36 -8.61
CA ASN A 144 -24.87 -10.39 -8.51
C ASN A 144 -23.76 -9.93 -7.54
N ALA A 145 -23.40 -10.77 -6.58
CA ALA A 145 -22.31 -10.50 -5.65
C ALA A 145 -20.97 -10.36 -6.40
N VAL A 146 -20.15 -9.41 -5.98
CA VAL A 146 -18.80 -9.20 -6.51
C VAL A 146 -17.78 -9.94 -5.64
N ASP A 147 -17.14 -10.95 -6.22
CA ASP A 147 -15.95 -11.57 -5.63
C ASP A 147 -14.70 -10.89 -6.18
N PHE A 148 -14.05 -10.05 -5.37
CA PHE A 148 -12.86 -9.33 -5.80
C PHE A 148 -11.70 -10.24 -6.18
N SER A 149 -11.58 -11.44 -5.63
CA SER A 149 -10.55 -12.42 -5.98
C SER A 149 -10.64 -12.90 -7.44
N GLN A 150 -11.82 -12.78 -8.04
CA GLN A 150 -12.07 -13.13 -9.44
C GLN A 150 -11.89 -11.94 -10.39
N THR A 151 -11.68 -10.73 -9.86
CA THR A 151 -11.49 -9.52 -10.66
C THR A 151 -10.03 -9.33 -11.07
N TRP A 152 -9.83 -8.52 -12.12
CA TRP A 152 -8.52 -8.04 -12.53
C TRP A 152 -8.34 -6.59 -12.12
N THR A 153 -7.20 -6.25 -11.55
CA THR A 153 -6.91 -4.86 -11.23
C THR A 153 -6.61 -4.05 -12.49
N TYR A 154 -7.30 -2.94 -12.66
CA TYR A 154 -7.06 -1.98 -13.74
C TYR A 154 -6.21 -0.82 -13.21
N LYS A 155 -4.97 -0.71 -13.69
CA LYS A 155 -3.97 0.30 -13.25
C LYS A 155 -3.72 0.32 -11.73
N GLY A 156 -4.14 -0.74 -11.00
CA GLY A 156 -4.11 -0.77 -9.54
C GLY A 156 -5.09 0.21 -8.87
N VAL A 157 -6.12 0.70 -9.58
CA VAL A 157 -7.08 1.71 -9.08
C VAL A 157 -8.54 1.30 -9.21
N ALA A 158 -8.87 0.41 -10.13
CA ALA A 158 -10.22 -0.09 -10.36
C ALA A 158 -10.19 -1.60 -10.64
N TYR A 159 -11.36 -2.21 -10.79
CA TYR A 159 -11.49 -3.66 -10.92
C TYR A 159 -12.33 -4.01 -12.14
N SER A 160 -11.96 -5.11 -12.85
CA SER A 160 -12.72 -5.55 -14.01
C SER A 160 -14.18 -5.82 -13.65
N ASP A 161 -15.08 -5.38 -14.52
CA ASP A 161 -16.53 -5.57 -14.42
C ASP A 161 -17.22 -4.91 -13.21
N VAL A 162 -16.50 -4.10 -12.42
CA VAL A 162 -17.07 -3.33 -11.31
C VAL A 162 -17.22 -1.88 -11.76
N PRO A 163 -18.46 -1.40 -11.98
CA PRO A 163 -18.73 -0.08 -12.49
C PRO A 163 -18.53 1.00 -11.42
N ASN A 164 -18.10 2.20 -11.85
CA ASN A 164 -18.03 3.42 -11.04
C ASN A 164 -17.25 3.28 -9.72
N MET A 165 -16.35 2.32 -9.62
CA MET A 165 -15.57 2.08 -8.41
C MET A 165 -14.10 2.38 -8.65
N VAL A 166 -13.53 3.21 -7.78
CA VAL A 166 -12.09 3.46 -7.69
C VAL A 166 -11.66 3.26 -6.25
N SER A 167 -10.58 2.53 -6.05
CA SER A 167 -9.97 2.32 -4.74
C SER A 167 -8.57 2.90 -4.70
N THR A 168 -8.13 3.27 -3.51
CA THR A 168 -6.77 3.75 -3.28
C THR A 168 -6.02 2.77 -2.39
N PHE A 169 -4.99 2.18 -2.95
CA PHE A 169 -3.97 1.44 -2.21
C PHE A 169 -2.61 2.08 -2.54
N GLY A 170 -1.81 2.36 -1.53
CA GLY A 170 -0.53 3.04 -1.69
C GLY A 170 0.58 2.14 -2.23
N TYR A 171 1.81 2.58 -2.02
CA TYR A 171 3.00 1.77 -2.31
C TYR A 171 3.44 1.00 -1.07
N ILE A 172 3.92 -0.22 -1.26
CA ILE A 172 4.57 -0.99 -0.19
C ILE A 172 5.94 -0.42 0.15
N ASN A 173 6.60 0.23 -0.81
CA ASN A 173 7.99 0.69 -0.77
C ASN A 173 8.15 2.21 -0.80
N ALA A 174 7.06 2.98 -0.72
CA ALA A 174 7.07 4.44 -0.74
C ALA A 174 5.87 5.02 0.02
N SER A 175 5.81 6.35 0.14
CA SER A 175 4.68 7.03 0.76
C SER A 175 3.38 6.76 0.00
N TRP A 176 2.33 6.45 0.74
CA TRP A 176 0.99 6.23 0.20
C TRP A 176 0.41 7.47 -0.48
N THR A 177 0.75 8.66 0.02
CA THR A 177 0.28 9.94 -0.53
C THR A 177 0.71 10.14 -1.97
N LEU A 178 1.85 9.60 -2.38
CA LEU A 178 2.31 9.69 -3.78
C LEU A 178 1.34 9.04 -4.75
N ARG A 179 0.78 7.89 -4.39
CA ARG A 179 -0.19 7.20 -5.24
C ARG A 179 -1.59 7.78 -5.10
N ALA A 180 -1.98 8.18 -3.89
CA ALA A 180 -3.25 8.84 -3.63
C ALA A 180 -3.41 10.11 -4.49
N ASP A 181 -2.37 10.94 -4.60
CA ASP A 181 -2.39 12.13 -5.47
C ASP A 181 -2.58 11.76 -6.95
N LEU A 182 -1.90 10.72 -7.44
CA LEU A 182 -2.08 10.27 -8.83
C LEU A 182 -3.49 9.75 -9.08
N ILE A 183 -4.05 9.00 -8.14
CA ILE A 183 -5.41 8.46 -8.23
C ILE A 183 -6.44 9.58 -8.16
N ALA A 184 -6.30 10.54 -7.25
CA ALA A 184 -7.19 11.68 -7.16
C ALA A 184 -7.23 12.49 -8.46
N ASN A 185 -6.06 12.78 -9.03
CA ASN A 185 -5.97 13.45 -10.35
C ASN A 185 -6.59 12.61 -11.48
N TYR A 186 -6.42 11.29 -11.45
CA TYR A 186 -7.03 10.38 -12.41
C TYR A 186 -8.56 10.41 -12.31
N VAL A 187 -9.10 10.35 -11.08
CA VAL A 187 -10.55 10.42 -10.83
C VAL A 187 -11.13 11.74 -11.32
N CYS A 188 -10.46 12.86 -11.06
CA CYS A 188 -10.90 14.16 -11.58
C CYS A 188 -10.98 14.19 -13.12
N ARG A 189 -9.96 13.63 -13.81
CA ARG A 189 -9.97 13.52 -15.27
C ARG A 189 -11.06 12.57 -15.76
N LEU A 190 -11.29 11.47 -15.07
CA LEU A 190 -12.34 10.50 -15.37
C LEU A 190 -13.73 11.13 -15.27
N LEU A 191 -14.01 11.83 -14.17
CA LEU A 191 -15.30 12.52 -13.97
C LEU A 191 -15.52 13.64 -14.99
N ASN A 192 -14.49 14.41 -15.34
CA ASN A 192 -14.57 15.42 -16.38
C ASN A 192 -14.88 14.79 -17.74
N HIS A 193 -14.19 13.70 -18.10
CA HIS A 193 -14.47 12.96 -19.33
C HIS A 193 -15.91 12.45 -19.38
N MET A 194 -16.41 11.84 -18.30
CA MET A 194 -17.79 11.37 -18.21
C MET A 194 -18.79 12.50 -18.36
N ARG A 195 -18.56 13.66 -17.71
CA ARG A 195 -19.42 14.85 -17.87
C ARG A 195 -19.41 15.36 -19.33
N ASP A 196 -18.23 15.47 -19.93
CA ASP A 196 -18.06 16.04 -21.26
C ASP A 196 -18.63 15.12 -22.36
N THR A 197 -18.68 13.80 -22.11
CA THR A 197 -19.29 12.81 -23.02
C THR A 197 -20.72 12.44 -22.68
N GLY A 198 -21.30 13.02 -21.61
CA GLY A 198 -22.67 12.70 -21.18
C GLY A 198 -22.85 11.24 -20.66
N THR A 199 -21.76 10.59 -20.26
CA THR A 199 -21.80 9.23 -19.71
C THR A 199 -21.94 9.25 -18.19
N THR A 200 -22.61 8.24 -17.64
CA THR A 200 -22.87 8.13 -16.20
C THR A 200 -22.25 6.90 -15.57
N GLN A 201 -21.72 6.00 -16.39
CA GLN A 201 -21.05 4.79 -15.92
C GLN A 201 -19.73 4.62 -16.66
N CYS A 202 -18.69 4.23 -15.89
CA CYS A 202 -17.42 3.78 -16.40
C CYS A 202 -17.09 2.40 -15.80
N THR A 203 -16.65 1.47 -16.62
CA THR A 203 -16.38 0.09 -16.19
C THR A 203 -15.15 -0.45 -16.92
N PRO A 204 -14.08 -0.85 -16.23
CA PRO A 204 -12.96 -1.54 -16.88
C PRO A 204 -13.42 -2.92 -17.38
N ARG A 205 -13.20 -3.23 -18.65
CA ARG A 205 -13.55 -4.54 -19.22
C ARG A 205 -12.39 -5.16 -19.97
N LEU A 206 -12.19 -6.48 -19.81
CA LEU A 206 -11.19 -7.20 -20.57
C LEU A 206 -11.55 -7.18 -22.06
N ARG A 207 -10.56 -6.86 -22.89
CA ARG A 207 -10.65 -7.02 -24.34
C ARG A 207 -10.45 -8.49 -24.71
N ALA A 208 -10.84 -8.90 -25.89
CA ALA A 208 -10.59 -10.26 -26.38
C ALA A 208 -9.12 -10.69 -26.26
N SER A 209 -8.17 -9.77 -26.51
CA SER A 209 -6.73 -10.00 -26.37
C SER A 209 -6.27 -10.14 -24.91
N ASP A 210 -7.05 -9.69 -23.94
CA ASP A 210 -6.65 -9.72 -22.55
C ASP A 210 -6.97 -11.07 -21.87
N HIS A 211 -7.88 -11.86 -22.44
CA HIS A 211 -8.23 -13.19 -21.91
C HIS A 211 -7.07 -14.20 -21.91
N SER A 212 -6.04 -13.94 -22.69
CA SER A 212 -4.81 -14.76 -22.71
C SER A 212 -3.74 -14.31 -21.71
N MET A 213 -4.00 -13.30 -20.88
CA MET A 213 -3.04 -12.82 -19.88
C MET A 213 -2.75 -13.87 -18.83
N ALA A 214 -1.49 -14.00 -18.46
CA ALA A 214 -1.11 -14.78 -17.29
C ALA A 214 -1.58 -14.06 -16.01
N ALA A 215 -2.31 -14.78 -15.16
CA ALA A 215 -2.71 -14.26 -13.86
C ALA A 215 -1.51 -14.23 -12.91
N ARG A 216 -1.33 -13.11 -12.22
CA ARG A 216 -0.29 -12.90 -11.21
C ARG A 216 -0.94 -12.41 -9.92
N PRO A 217 -0.29 -12.64 -8.76
CA PRO A 217 -0.75 -12.07 -7.49
C PRO A 217 -0.89 -10.54 -7.60
N TRP A 218 -1.79 -9.98 -6.82
CA TRP A 218 -2.07 -8.52 -6.82
C TRP A 218 -0.83 -7.66 -6.54
N ILE A 219 0.07 -8.14 -5.68
CA ILE A 219 1.40 -7.59 -5.46
C ILE A 219 2.40 -8.74 -5.58
N ASP A 220 3.42 -8.55 -6.40
CA ASP A 220 4.58 -9.46 -6.50
C ASP A 220 5.55 -9.19 -5.34
N ASP A 221 6.74 -9.45 -5.37
CA ASP A 221 7.94 -9.06 -4.59
C ASP A 221 7.71 -8.53 -3.14
N PHE A 222 6.72 -9.06 -2.40
CA PHE A 222 6.52 -8.71 -1.01
C PHE A 222 6.09 -9.93 -0.20
N SER A 223 7.02 -10.45 0.62
CA SER A 223 6.87 -11.74 1.30
C SER A 223 6.27 -11.64 2.71
N ALA A 224 5.84 -10.44 3.17
CA ALA A 224 5.27 -10.26 4.49
C ALA A 224 4.08 -11.20 4.72
N GLY A 225 4.11 -11.95 5.84
CA GLY A 225 3.15 -13.02 6.13
C GLY A 225 1.69 -12.57 6.10
N TYR A 226 1.40 -11.35 6.58
CA TYR A 226 0.04 -10.79 6.55
C TYR A 226 -0.50 -10.58 5.13
N MET A 227 0.38 -10.22 4.17
CA MET A 227 0.01 -10.11 2.76
C MET A 227 -0.21 -11.49 2.16
N GLN A 228 0.71 -12.42 2.41
CA GLN A 228 0.65 -13.77 1.85
C GLN A 228 -0.61 -14.53 2.32
N ARG A 229 -0.98 -14.39 3.61
CA ARG A 229 -2.19 -15.02 4.16
C ARG A 229 -3.48 -14.56 3.47
N SER A 230 -3.53 -13.30 3.01
CA SER A 230 -4.73 -12.70 2.42
C SER A 230 -4.66 -12.54 0.90
N MET A 231 -3.57 -12.95 0.25
CA MET A 231 -3.38 -12.74 -1.20
C MET A 231 -4.45 -13.42 -2.04
N HIS A 232 -4.98 -14.55 -1.58
CA HIS A 232 -6.05 -15.29 -2.25
C HIS A 232 -7.41 -14.56 -2.28
N LEU A 233 -7.59 -13.55 -1.42
CA LEU A 233 -8.78 -12.68 -1.37
C LEU A 233 -8.63 -11.43 -2.26
N MET A 234 -7.40 -11.15 -2.73
CA MET A 234 -7.10 -9.95 -3.48
C MET A 234 -7.37 -10.12 -4.98
N PRO A 235 -7.61 -9.02 -5.71
CA PRO A 235 -7.72 -9.06 -7.16
C PRO A 235 -6.47 -9.64 -7.82
N ARG A 236 -6.60 -10.17 -9.01
CA ARG A 236 -5.46 -10.59 -9.83
C ARG A 236 -4.88 -9.42 -10.60
N GLN A 237 -3.61 -9.47 -10.93
CA GLN A 237 -3.03 -8.64 -11.97
C GLN A 237 -2.61 -9.48 -13.17
N GLY A 238 -2.53 -8.84 -14.34
CA GLY A 238 -2.03 -9.45 -15.56
C GLY A 238 -0.54 -9.24 -15.73
N ASP A 239 -0.04 -9.63 -16.90
CA ASP A 239 1.35 -9.49 -17.33
C ASP A 239 1.61 -8.18 -18.10
N ARG A 240 0.56 -7.40 -18.40
CA ARG A 240 0.63 -6.20 -19.24
C ARG A 240 -0.33 -5.11 -18.82
N ALA A 241 0.01 -3.87 -19.16
CA ALA A 241 -0.86 -2.71 -18.95
C ALA A 241 -2.14 -2.83 -19.81
N PRO A 242 -3.27 -2.32 -19.31
CA PRO A 242 -3.46 -1.61 -18.05
C PRO A 242 -3.77 -2.51 -16.85
N TRP A 243 -3.72 -3.83 -16.99
CA TRP A 243 -4.11 -4.84 -16.01
C TRP A 243 -2.99 -5.16 -15.02
N ILE A 244 -2.25 -4.16 -14.58
CA ILE A 244 -1.11 -4.30 -13.66
C ILE A 244 -1.21 -3.34 -12.47
N ASN A 245 -0.61 -3.76 -11.36
CA ASN A 245 -0.37 -2.96 -10.17
C ASN A 245 1.15 -2.76 -10.02
N THR A 246 1.67 -1.65 -10.55
CA THR A 246 3.11 -1.50 -10.79
C THR A 246 3.95 -1.38 -9.53
N GLN A 247 3.38 -0.97 -8.42
CA GLN A 247 4.07 -0.64 -7.17
C GLN A 247 5.31 0.28 -7.38
N SER A 248 5.30 1.08 -8.45
CA SER A 248 6.37 2.01 -8.82
C SER A 248 5.81 3.37 -9.18
N PHE A 249 6.15 4.39 -8.41
CA PHE A 249 5.68 5.76 -8.66
C PHE A 249 6.10 6.27 -10.05
N ALA A 250 7.31 5.97 -10.51
CA ALA A 250 7.78 6.39 -11.83
C ALA A 250 6.94 5.78 -12.97
N LYS A 251 6.54 4.51 -12.84
CA LYS A 251 5.65 3.84 -13.80
C LYS A 251 4.23 4.37 -13.69
N ASP A 252 3.71 4.56 -12.48
CA ASP A 252 2.36 5.05 -12.22
C ASP A 252 2.15 6.51 -12.66
N LYS A 253 3.18 7.35 -12.59
CA LYS A 253 3.13 8.70 -13.22
C LYS A 253 2.77 8.65 -14.70
N LYS A 254 3.17 7.59 -15.41
CA LYS A 254 2.82 7.39 -16.82
C LYS A 254 1.46 6.71 -16.95
N LEU A 255 1.25 5.61 -16.24
CA LEU A 255 0.07 4.74 -16.37
C LEU A 255 -1.21 5.38 -15.79
N ILE A 256 -1.12 6.02 -14.63
CA ILE A 256 -2.24 6.67 -13.94
C ILE A 256 -2.25 8.16 -14.24
N GLY A 257 -1.09 8.83 -14.10
CA GLY A 257 -0.99 10.28 -14.15
C GLY A 257 -1.17 10.87 -15.56
N LYS A 258 -0.63 10.24 -16.60
CA LYS A 258 -0.56 10.80 -17.95
C LYS A 258 -1.36 10.06 -19.01
N ALA A 259 -1.58 8.75 -18.85
CA ALA A 259 -2.35 7.99 -19.84
C ALA A 259 -3.78 8.50 -19.97
N PRO A 260 -4.38 8.41 -21.17
CA PRO A 260 -5.78 8.79 -21.35
C PRO A 260 -6.70 7.95 -20.45
N VAL A 261 -7.82 8.53 -20.06
CA VAL A 261 -8.87 7.83 -19.30
C VAL A 261 -9.68 6.91 -20.20
N ASP A 262 -9.91 7.35 -21.46
CA ASP A 262 -10.47 6.54 -22.53
C ASP A 262 -9.32 5.83 -23.27
N ASP A 263 -9.02 4.60 -22.85
CA ASP A 263 -7.93 3.78 -23.36
C ASP A 263 -8.43 2.50 -24.06
N GLY A 264 -9.73 2.44 -24.34
CA GLY A 264 -10.38 1.28 -24.96
C GLY A 264 -10.59 0.09 -24.02
N VAL A 265 -10.14 0.19 -22.77
CA VAL A 265 -10.40 -0.78 -21.69
C VAL A 265 -11.44 -0.23 -20.72
N MET A 266 -11.33 1.04 -20.34
CA MET A 266 -12.38 1.73 -19.62
C MET A 266 -13.55 2.00 -20.56
N GLN A 267 -14.67 1.31 -20.35
CA GLN A 267 -15.87 1.47 -21.16
C GLN A 267 -16.80 2.48 -20.50
N PHE A 268 -17.34 3.38 -21.31
CA PHE A 268 -18.23 4.45 -20.87
C PHE A 268 -19.63 4.23 -21.44
N THR A 269 -20.65 4.28 -20.58
CA THR A 269 -22.06 4.14 -20.98
C THR A 269 -22.90 5.23 -20.35
N ALA A 270 -23.91 5.69 -21.09
CA ALA A 270 -24.96 6.53 -20.52
C ALA A 270 -25.99 5.66 -19.81
N ALA A 271 -26.51 6.12 -18.67
CA ALA A 271 -27.66 5.47 -18.07
C ALA A 271 -28.83 5.47 -19.09
N PRO A 272 -29.59 4.37 -19.19
CA PRO A 272 -30.82 4.39 -19.96
C PRO A 272 -31.69 5.55 -19.42
N THR A 273 -32.16 6.39 -20.32
CA THR A 273 -33.06 7.50 -19.98
C THR A 273 -34.24 6.89 -19.20
N ARG A 274 -34.38 7.29 -17.94
CA ARG A 274 -35.52 6.85 -17.12
C ARG A 274 -36.76 7.30 -17.87
N ARG A 275 -37.49 6.39 -18.51
CA ARG A 275 -38.83 6.71 -19.02
C ARG A 275 -39.61 7.19 -17.81
N GLU A 276 -40.02 8.44 -17.80
CA GLU A 276 -40.97 8.95 -16.83
C GLU A 276 -42.18 7.97 -16.84
N GLN A 277 -42.31 7.23 -15.74
CA GLN A 277 -43.58 6.52 -15.51
C GLN A 277 -44.64 7.62 -15.37
N PRO A 278 -45.71 7.60 -16.18
CA PRO A 278 -46.80 8.52 -15.97
C PRO A 278 -47.28 8.32 -14.52
N LEU A 279 -47.36 9.41 -13.79
CA LEU A 279 -47.99 9.41 -12.48
C LEU A 279 -49.37 8.79 -12.65
N ALA A 280 -49.58 7.63 -12.05
CA ALA A 280 -50.89 6.97 -12.00
C ALA A 280 -51.86 8.00 -11.46
N GLY A 281 -52.84 8.35 -12.29
CA GLY A 281 -53.81 9.38 -12.02
C GLY A 281 -54.51 9.15 -10.69
N SER A 282 -54.50 10.15 -9.84
CA SER A 282 -55.37 10.30 -8.68
C SER A 282 -56.81 10.31 -9.23
N THR A 283 -57.51 9.17 -9.18
CA THR A 283 -58.98 9.18 -9.30
C THR A 283 -59.51 9.65 -7.95
N ALA A 284 -59.86 10.93 -7.92
CA ALA A 284 -60.75 11.43 -6.90
C ALA A 284 -62.15 10.79 -7.09
N SER A 285 -62.70 10.26 -6.05
CA SER A 285 -64.12 10.02 -5.81
C SER A 285 -64.41 10.35 -4.37
#